data_fd64595cc7f03b389b68d9adc620e1a0
#
_entry.id   fd64595cc7f03b389b68d9adc620e1a0
#
_cell.length_a   1.000
_cell.length_b   1.000
_cell.length_c   1.000
_cell.angle_alpha   90.00
_cell.angle_beta   90.00
_cell.angle_gamma   90.00
#
_symmetry.space_group_name_H-M   'P 1'
#
loop_
_entity.id
_entity.type
_entity.pdbx_description
1 polymer ?
#
loop_
_entity_poly.entity_id
_entity_poly.type
_entity_poly.pdbx_seq_one_letter_code
_entity_poly.pdbx_strand_id
1 'polypeptide(L)'
;MLVATGGVSYPVTGSTGDGYRFARQAGHTVVPPEPSLVSLVERGGVCRRMMGLSLKNVALTLYEGKKALFCEQGEMLFTHFGMSGPLVLSASAHIRDMKKYGYRVCIDLKPALPPEKLYKRVSEDFALLANREAANCLVKLLPASMQPVMLDMWGMDPQRKVNQIHSGGSAGARWSC
;
A
#
# COMPACT_ATOMS: atom_id res chain seq x y z
N MET A 1 31.39 -10.02 29.73
CA MET A 1 31.29 -10.72 28.43
C MET A 1 30.32 -9.93 27.58
N LEU A 2 30.71 -9.59 26.37
CA LEU A 2 29.84 -8.90 25.40
C LEU A 2 29.33 -9.92 24.37
N VAL A 3 28.01 -9.95 24.13
CA VAL A 3 27.36 -10.78 23.10
C VAL A 3 26.89 -9.87 22.00
N ALA A 4 27.47 -10.01 20.79
CA ALA A 4 27.18 -9.19 19.62
C ALA A 4 26.94 -10.08 18.38
N THR A 5 25.96 -10.98 18.49
CA THR A 5 25.69 -12.05 17.51
C THR A 5 24.69 -11.65 16.42
N GLY A 6 24.21 -10.41 16.41
CA GLY A 6 23.10 -9.99 15.56
C GLY A 6 21.76 -10.59 16.01
N GLY A 7 20.72 -10.36 15.21
CA GLY A 7 19.36 -10.85 15.45
C GLY A 7 18.98 -12.05 14.57
N VAL A 8 17.74 -12.03 14.05
CA VAL A 8 17.20 -13.06 13.15
C VAL A 8 16.82 -12.50 11.76
N SER A 9 17.13 -11.23 11.50
CA SER A 9 16.95 -10.63 10.18
C SER A 9 18.04 -11.11 9.23
N TYR A 10 17.70 -11.49 8.01
CA TYR A 10 18.62 -11.98 6.98
C TYR A 10 19.51 -13.16 7.46
N PRO A 11 18.95 -14.33 7.77
CA PRO A 11 19.72 -15.49 8.26
C PRO A 11 20.89 -15.90 7.37
N VAL A 12 20.78 -15.67 6.05
CA VAL A 12 21.82 -15.95 5.06
C VAL A 12 23.12 -15.17 5.34
N THR A 13 23.05 -14.04 6.04
CA THR A 13 24.22 -13.24 6.44
C THR A 13 24.79 -13.60 7.81
N GLY A 14 24.32 -14.69 8.42
CA GLY A 14 24.78 -15.17 9.72
C GLY A 14 23.94 -14.72 10.92
N SER A 15 22.82 -14.04 10.68
CA SER A 15 21.88 -13.61 11.75
C SER A 15 20.97 -14.76 12.17
N THR A 16 21.52 -15.77 12.84
CA THR A 16 20.84 -17.03 13.21
C THR A 16 20.13 -17.01 14.56
N GLY A 17 20.22 -15.88 15.30
CA GLY A 17 19.58 -15.74 16.60
C GLY A 17 20.34 -16.40 17.75
N ASP A 18 21.64 -16.65 17.61
CA ASP A 18 22.46 -17.28 18.66
C ASP A 18 22.44 -16.51 19.97
N GLY A 19 22.37 -15.18 19.94
CA GLY A 19 22.26 -14.37 21.14
C GLY A 19 21.01 -14.68 21.98
N TYR A 20 19.89 -14.98 21.35
CA TYR A 20 18.67 -15.41 22.04
C TYR A 20 18.83 -16.80 22.67
N ARG A 21 19.58 -17.71 22.02
CA ARG A 21 19.91 -19.03 22.56
C ARG A 21 20.78 -18.89 23.79
N PHE A 22 21.84 -18.08 23.74
CA PHE A 22 22.74 -17.83 24.86
C PHE A 22 22.00 -17.18 26.02
N ALA A 23 21.13 -16.22 25.78
CA ALA A 23 20.31 -15.61 26.82
C ALA A 23 19.44 -16.65 27.57
N ARG A 24 18.77 -17.54 26.82
CA ARG A 24 17.99 -18.64 27.44
C ARG A 24 18.86 -19.59 28.25
N GLN A 25 20.04 -19.96 27.76
CA GLN A 25 20.99 -20.81 28.47
C GLN A 25 21.47 -20.14 29.76
N ALA A 26 21.59 -18.82 29.79
CA ALA A 26 21.92 -18.05 30.97
C ALA A 26 20.73 -17.80 31.93
N GLY A 27 19.57 -18.39 31.67
CA GLY A 27 18.37 -18.28 32.52
C GLY A 27 17.51 -17.04 32.26
N HIS A 28 17.78 -16.27 31.23
CA HIS A 28 16.93 -15.10 30.86
C HIS A 28 15.67 -15.52 30.09
N THR A 29 14.57 -14.83 30.36
CA THR A 29 13.36 -14.92 29.55
C THR A 29 13.56 -14.12 28.25
N VAL A 30 13.38 -14.78 27.11
CA VAL A 30 13.44 -14.16 25.82
C VAL A 30 12.03 -14.05 25.26
N VAL A 31 11.52 -12.82 25.12
CA VAL A 31 10.28 -12.53 24.41
C VAL A 31 10.48 -12.85 22.93
N PRO A 32 9.60 -13.64 22.28
CA PRO A 32 9.74 -13.96 20.88
C PRO A 32 9.84 -12.68 20.03
N PRO A 33 10.86 -12.55 19.16
CA PRO A 33 10.95 -11.41 18.26
C PRO A 33 9.83 -11.44 17.22
N GLU A 34 9.25 -10.29 16.94
CA GLU A 34 8.27 -10.11 15.89
C GLU A 34 8.84 -9.23 14.76
N PRO A 35 8.37 -9.42 13.51
CA PRO A 35 8.85 -8.61 12.41
C PRO A 35 8.43 -7.15 12.57
N SER A 36 9.37 -6.24 12.24
CA SER A 36 9.15 -4.80 12.24
C SER A 36 9.96 -4.18 11.10
N LEU A 37 9.52 -3.06 10.54
CA LEU A 37 10.13 -2.42 9.37
C LEU A 37 10.26 -3.40 8.20
N VAL A 38 9.20 -4.13 7.92
CA VAL A 38 9.13 -5.15 6.87
C VAL A 38 8.11 -4.78 5.80
N SER A 39 8.27 -5.36 4.61
CA SER A 39 7.28 -5.27 3.55
C SER A 39 5.98 -5.96 3.95
N LEU A 40 4.86 -5.48 3.41
CA LEU A 40 3.53 -6.05 3.67
C LEU A 40 3.09 -6.93 2.52
N VAL A 41 2.59 -8.12 2.85
CA VAL A 41 1.99 -9.06 1.89
C VAL A 41 0.51 -8.71 1.71
N GLU A 42 0.08 -8.58 0.47
CA GLU A 42 -1.32 -8.31 0.12
C GLU A 42 -2.04 -9.61 -0.23
N ARG A 43 -3.30 -9.76 0.21
CA ARG A 43 -4.08 -10.99 0.01
C ARG A 43 -4.79 -11.07 -1.34
N GLY A 44 -5.08 -9.94 -1.98
CA GLY A 44 -5.95 -9.86 -3.15
C GLY A 44 -5.23 -10.01 -4.51
N GLY A 45 -3.89 -9.92 -4.54
CA GLY A 45 -3.10 -10.00 -5.78
C GLY A 45 -3.12 -8.72 -6.65
N VAL A 46 -3.72 -7.64 -6.17
CA VAL A 46 -3.80 -6.34 -6.87
C VAL A 46 -2.42 -5.72 -7.02
N CYS A 47 -1.61 -5.79 -5.95
CA CYS A 47 -0.26 -5.24 -5.95
C CYS A 47 0.64 -5.91 -6.99
N ARG A 48 0.49 -7.22 -7.21
CA ARG A 48 1.23 -7.98 -8.21
C ARG A 48 1.04 -7.44 -9.62
N ARG A 49 -0.16 -6.96 -9.94
CA ARG A 49 -0.50 -6.38 -11.25
C ARG A 49 0.20 -5.04 -11.49
N MET A 50 0.64 -4.38 -10.42
CA MET A 50 1.38 -3.11 -10.43
C MET A 50 2.85 -3.29 -10.03
N MET A 51 3.37 -4.52 -10.04
CA MET A 51 4.75 -4.83 -9.65
C MET A 51 5.76 -3.93 -10.34
N GLY A 52 6.70 -3.38 -9.55
CA GLY A 52 7.73 -2.46 -10.01
C GLY A 52 7.31 -0.99 -10.05
N LEU A 53 6.00 -0.69 -9.87
CA LEU A 53 5.54 0.70 -9.82
C LEU A 53 5.91 1.33 -8.47
N SER A 54 6.74 2.38 -8.53
CA SER A 54 7.02 3.25 -7.39
C SER A 54 6.09 4.45 -7.43
N LEU A 55 5.49 4.76 -6.29
CA LEU A 55 4.69 5.97 -6.09
C LEU A 55 5.47 6.94 -5.21
N LYS A 56 5.58 8.17 -5.69
CA LYS A 56 6.18 9.29 -4.95
C LYS A 56 5.08 10.22 -4.48
N ASN A 57 5.27 10.82 -3.30
CA ASN A 57 4.35 11.81 -2.75
C ASN A 57 2.90 11.30 -2.60
N VAL A 58 2.72 10.08 -2.14
CA VAL A 58 1.42 9.52 -1.75
C VAL A 58 1.28 9.56 -0.23
N ALA A 59 0.05 9.63 0.28
CA ALA A 59 -0.21 9.44 1.70
C ALA A 59 -0.69 8.01 1.96
N LEU A 60 -0.05 7.33 2.89
CA LEU A 60 -0.40 5.98 3.30
C LEU A 60 -0.98 6.00 4.71
N THR A 61 -2.17 5.44 4.86
CA THR A 61 -2.80 5.27 6.17
C THR A 61 -2.98 3.78 6.45
N LEU A 62 -2.44 3.32 7.58
CA LEU A 62 -2.64 1.97 8.11
C LEU A 62 -3.79 1.99 9.10
N TYR A 63 -4.77 1.12 8.91
CA TYR A 63 -5.91 0.95 9.80
C TYR A 63 -5.93 -0.41 10.48
N GLU A 64 -6.33 -0.44 11.74
CA GLU A 64 -6.79 -1.60 12.48
C GLU A 64 -8.31 -1.45 12.69
N GLY A 65 -9.09 -2.19 11.95
CA GLY A 65 -10.55 -1.96 11.90
C GLY A 65 -10.89 -0.54 11.45
N LYS A 66 -11.41 0.27 12.37
CA LYS A 66 -11.76 1.69 12.12
C LYS A 66 -10.69 2.68 12.60
N LYS A 67 -9.71 2.22 13.40
CA LYS A 67 -8.68 3.07 14.00
C LYS A 67 -7.51 3.24 13.04
N ALA A 68 -7.13 4.48 12.76
CA ALA A 68 -5.87 4.78 12.06
C ALA A 68 -4.71 4.63 13.05
N LEU A 69 -3.75 3.78 12.71
CA LEU A 69 -2.53 3.54 13.50
C LEU A 69 -1.35 4.37 13.02
N PHE A 70 -1.32 4.66 11.72
CA PHE A 70 -0.24 5.38 11.06
C PHE A 70 -0.81 6.15 9.87
N CYS A 71 -0.31 7.37 9.64
CA CYS A 71 -0.66 8.16 8.47
C CYS A 71 0.51 9.10 8.15
N GLU A 72 1.20 8.85 7.05
CA GLU A 72 2.32 9.69 6.60
C GLU A 72 2.33 9.81 5.08
N GLN A 73 3.03 10.83 4.59
CA GLN A 73 3.26 11.08 3.17
C GLN A 73 4.70 10.72 2.80
N GLY A 74 4.89 10.10 1.63
CA GLY A 74 6.22 9.74 1.14
C GLY A 74 6.18 8.80 -0.05
N GLU A 75 7.12 7.86 -0.11
CA GLU A 75 7.32 6.95 -1.22
C GLU A 75 7.00 5.50 -0.84
N MET A 76 6.44 4.76 -1.79
CA MET A 76 6.18 3.34 -1.69
C MET A 76 6.40 2.63 -3.02
N LEU A 77 6.51 1.30 -2.97
CA LEU A 77 6.74 0.43 -4.12
C LEU A 77 5.76 -0.76 -4.09
N PHE A 78 5.16 -1.08 -5.22
CA PHE A 78 4.44 -2.33 -5.41
C PHE A 78 5.38 -3.46 -5.80
N THR A 79 5.23 -4.61 -5.15
CA THR A 79 6.02 -5.83 -5.37
C THR A 79 5.15 -6.98 -5.87
N HIS A 80 5.77 -8.10 -6.23
CA HIS A 80 5.04 -9.30 -6.66
C HIS A 80 4.20 -9.95 -5.55
N PHE A 81 4.43 -9.61 -4.29
CA PHE A 81 3.72 -10.17 -3.13
C PHE A 81 2.90 -9.14 -2.36
N GLY A 82 3.08 -7.84 -2.63
CA GLY A 82 2.39 -6.79 -1.91
C GLY A 82 3.06 -5.43 -2.04
N MET A 83 3.41 -4.80 -0.92
CA MET A 83 3.92 -3.43 -0.87
C MET A 83 5.21 -3.34 -0.08
N SER A 84 6.08 -2.41 -0.47
CA SER A 84 7.35 -2.09 0.18
C SER A 84 7.66 -0.60 0.05
N GLY A 85 8.88 -0.21 0.43
CA GLY A 85 9.34 1.18 0.40
C GLY A 85 9.20 1.87 1.76
N PRO A 86 9.78 3.07 1.90
CA PRO A 86 9.93 3.73 3.21
C PRO A 86 8.62 3.85 4.00
N LEU A 87 7.53 4.32 3.37
CA LEU A 87 6.22 4.42 4.02
C LEU A 87 5.70 3.09 4.54
N VAL A 88 5.82 2.03 3.73
CA VAL A 88 5.30 0.70 4.08
C VAL A 88 6.10 0.10 5.23
N LEU A 89 7.42 0.26 5.21
CA LEU A 89 8.30 -0.19 6.28
C LEU A 89 7.96 0.53 7.60
N SER A 90 7.80 1.86 7.57
CA SER A 90 7.38 2.63 8.74
C SER A 90 6.00 2.20 9.24
N ALA A 91 5.03 2.03 8.35
CA ALA A 91 3.69 1.58 8.70
C ALA A 91 3.70 0.19 9.36
N SER A 92 4.54 -0.73 8.87
CA SER A 92 4.64 -2.10 9.42
C SER A 92 5.10 -2.15 10.88
N ALA A 93 5.88 -1.16 11.34
CA ALA A 93 6.31 -1.05 12.73
C ALA A 93 5.14 -0.78 13.71
N HIS A 94 4.00 -0.34 13.21
CA HIS A 94 2.78 -0.10 14.00
C HIS A 94 1.87 -1.34 14.09
N ILE A 95 2.17 -2.41 13.38
CA ILE A 95 1.43 -3.67 13.43
C ILE A 95 1.90 -4.46 14.66
N ARG A 96 0.99 -4.74 15.60
CA ARG A 96 1.30 -5.43 16.86
C ARG A 96 0.96 -6.90 16.85
N ASP A 97 -0.12 -7.27 16.19
CA ASP A 97 -0.60 -8.65 16.15
C ASP A 97 -1.18 -8.97 14.77
N MET A 98 -0.33 -9.49 13.89
CA MET A 98 -0.72 -9.85 12.53
C MET A 98 -1.72 -11.02 12.47
N LYS A 99 -1.85 -11.81 13.54
CA LYS A 99 -2.74 -12.99 13.56
C LYS A 99 -4.15 -12.63 14.01
N LYS A 100 -4.29 -11.63 14.84
CA LYS A 100 -5.53 -11.29 15.54
C LYS A 100 -6.40 -10.31 14.77
N TYR A 101 -5.79 -9.38 14.02
CA TYR A 101 -6.51 -8.26 13.40
C TYR A 101 -6.35 -8.23 11.89
N GLY A 102 -7.46 -7.86 11.22
CA GLY A 102 -7.40 -7.44 9.81
C GLY A 102 -6.87 -6.02 9.71
N TYR A 103 -5.67 -5.88 9.19
CA TYR A 103 -5.11 -4.56 8.86
C TYR A 103 -5.50 -4.16 7.45
N ARG A 104 -5.71 -2.87 7.25
CA ARG A 104 -6.06 -2.28 5.97
C ARG A 104 -5.16 -1.10 5.67
N VAL A 105 -4.57 -1.09 4.49
CA VAL A 105 -3.79 0.03 3.98
C VAL A 105 -4.66 0.84 3.03
N CYS A 106 -4.75 2.15 3.24
CA CYS A 106 -5.34 3.09 2.31
C CYS A 106 -4.25 4.00 1.76
N ILE A 107 -4.25 4.19 0.44
CA ILE A 107 -3.27 5.03 -0.25
C ILE A 107 -4.01 6.18 -0.91
N ASP A 108 -3.71 7.41 -0.48
CA ASP A 108 -4.12 8.62 -1.19
C ASP A 108 -3.06 8.95 -2.24
N LEU A 109 -3.44 8.87 -3.50
CA LEU A 109 -2.56 9.08 -4.65
C LEU A 109 -2.29 10.56 -4.94
N LYS A 110 -3.08 11.47 -4.38
CA LYS A 110 -3.02 12.91 -4.65
C LYS A 110 -3.22 13.74 -3.37
N PRO A 111 -2.43 13.51 -2.30
CA PRO A 111 -2.65 14.15 -1.01
C PRO A 111 -2.51 15.68 -1.04
N ALA A 112 -1.81 16.21 -2.03
CA ALA A 112 -1.69 17.67 -2.23
C ALA A 112 -2.94 18.32 -2.83
N LEU A 113 -3.92 17.54 -3.32
CA LEU A 113 -5.14 18.05 -3.91
C LEU A 113 -6.33 17.85 -2.97
N PRO A 114 -6.97 18.91 -2.47
CA PRO A 114 -8.23 18.81 -1.77
C PRO A 114 -9.28 18.08 -2.61
N PRO A 115 -10.20 17.32 -2.00
CA PRO A 115 -11.19 16.50 -2.71
C PRO A 115 -11.99 17.28 -3.77
N GLU A 116 -12.37 18.53 -3.46
CA GLU A 116 -13.12 19.40 -4.38
C GLU A 116 -12.30 19.76 -5.63
N LYS A 117 -11.01 20.08 -5.45
CA LYS A 117 -10.12 20.37 -6.58
C LYS A 117 -9.84 19.12 -7.42
N LEU A 118 -9.68 17.97 -6.75
CA LEU A 118 -9.50 16.69 -7.44
C LEU A 118 -10.76 16.34 -8.25
N TYR A 119 -11.95 16.48 -7.67
CA TYR A 119 -13.21 16.25 -8.36
C TYR A 119 -13.37 17.14 -9.60
N LYS A 120 -13.12 18.46 -9.44
CA LYS A 120 -13.16 19.40 -10.56
C LYS A 120 -12.19 18.99 -11.68
N ARG A 121 -10.96 18.65 -11.35
CA ARG A 121 -9.94 18.19 -12.29
C ARG A 121 -10.37 16.93 -13.03
N VAL A 122 -10.88 15.93 -12.32
CA VAL A 122 -11.37 14.68 -12.93
C VAL A 122 -12.55 14.96 -13.87
N SER A 123 -13.47 15.83 -13.47
CA SER A 123 -14.63 16.21 -14.29
C SER A 123 -14.21 16.92 -15.59
N GLU A 124 -13.24 17.83 -15.50
CA GLU A 124 -12.66 18.52 -16.67
C GLU A 124 -11.94 17.54 -17.61
N ASP A 125 -11.13 16.63 -17.07
CA ASP A 125 -10.44 15.61 -17.86
C ASP A 125 -11.46 14.66 -18.54
N PHE A 126 -12.54 14.29 -17.87
CA PHE A 126 -13.60 13.46 -18.45
C PHE A 126 -14.37 14.19 -19.55
N ALA A 127 -14.66 15.47 -19.39
CA ALA A 127 -15.30 16.29 -20.43
C ALA A 127 -14.42 16.37 -21.69
N LEU A 128 -13.12 16.56 -21.53
CA LEU A 128 -12.15 16.59 -22.64
C LEU A 128 -12.03 15.23 -23.35
N LEU A 129 -12.24 14.13 -22.61
CA LEU A 129 -12.10 12.76 -23.11
C LEU A 129 -13.44 12.09 -23.40
N ALA A 130 -14.54 12.84 -23.48
CA ALA A 130 -15.93 12.35 -23.57
C ALA A 130 -16.14 11.27 -24.65
N ASN A 131 -15.49 11.41 -25.78
CA ASN A 131 -15.60 10.49 -26.93
C ASN A 131 -14.55 9.36 -26.92
N ARG A 132 -13.64 9.36 -25.94
CA ARG A 132 -12.63 8.31 -25.76
C ARG A 132 -13.19 7.15 -24.96
N GLU A 133 -12.50 6.01 -25.02
CA GLU A 133 -12.78 4.85 -24.20
C GLU A 133 -12.33 5.06 -22.74
N ALA A 134 -13.01 4.44 -21.81
CA ALA A 134 -12.68 4.49 -20.38
C ALA A 134 -11.24 4.05 -20.08
N ALA A 135 -10.69 3.15 -20.89
CA ALA A 135 -9.28 2.76 -20.81
C ALA A 135 -8.31 3.96 -20.82
N ASN A 136 -8.71 5.07 -21.46
CA ASN A 136 -7.88 6.28 -21.59
C ASN A 136 -8.27 7.40 -20.62
N CYS A 137 -9.30 7.22 -19.79
CA CYS A 137 -9.81 8.32 -18.94
C CYS A 137 -8.88 8.71 -17.79
N LEU A 138 -7.99 7.82 -17.37
CA LEU A 138 -7.07 8.01 -16.25
C LEU A 138 -5.63 8.39 -16.65
N VAL A 139 -5.37 8.55 -17.97
CA VAL A 139 -4.00 8.79 -18.51
C VAL A 139 -3.32 10.00 -17.89
N LYS A 140 -4.06 11.08 -17.61
CA LYS A 140 -3.52 12.31 -17.01
C LYS A 140 -3.43 12.26 -15.48
N LEU A 141 -4.02 11.25 -14.86
CA LEU A 141 -4.16 11.15 -13.40
C LEU A 141 -3.26 10.09 -12.79
N LEU A 142 -3.08 8.95 -13.48
CA LEU A 142 -2.44 7.77 -12.94
C LEU A 142 -1.32 7.23 -13.86
N PRO A 143 -0.30 6.60 -13.30
CA PRO A 143 0.71 5.86 -14.07
C PRO A 143 0.07 4.78 -14.95
N ALA A 144 0.68 4.51 -16.10
CA ALA A 144 0.13 3.59 -17.11
C ALA A 144 -0.18 2.19 -16.55
N SER A 145 0.72 1.62 -15.75
CA SER A 145 0.54 0.29 -15.15
C SER A 145 -0.58 0.23 -14.10
N MET A 146 -0.98 1.37 -13.53
CA MET A 146 -2.05 1.45 -12.54
C MET A 146 -3.44 1.57 -13.19
N GLN A 147 -3.54 2.18 -14.38
CA GLN A 147 -4.81 2.49 -15.02
C GLN A 147 -5.73 1.27 -15.21
N PRO A 148 -5.27 0.15 -15.80
CA PRO A 148 -6.14 -1.01 -16.00
C PRO A 148 -6.56 -1.66 -14.68
N VAL A 149 -5.70 -1.60 -13.66
CA VAL A 149 -6.01 -2.13 -12.34
C VAL A 149 -7.12 -1.31 -11.68
N MET A 150 -7.04 0.02 -11.80
CA MET A 150 -8.03 0.93 -11.21
C MET A 150 -9.39 0.82 -11.91
N LEU A 151 -9.41 0.67 -13.23
CA LEU A 151 -10.66 0.46 -14.00
C LEU A 151 -11.34 -0.86 -13.59
N ASP A 152 -10.57 -1.93 -13.45
CA ASP A 152 -11.06 -3.23 -13.02
C ASP A 152 -11.63 -3.17 -11.58
N MET A 153 -10.90 -2.57 -10.64
CA MET A 153 -11.37 -2.35 -9.27
C MET A 153 -12.63 -1.47 -9.21
N TRP A 154 -12.81 -0.60 -10.18
CA TRP A 154 -14.01 0.25 -10.32
C TRP A 154 -15.17 -0.52 -10.99
N GLY A 155 -14.92 -1.70 -11.54
CA GLY A 155 -15.92 -2.45 -12.32
C GLY A 155 -16.27 -1.77 -13.63
N MET A 156 -15.37 -0.98 -14.20
CA MET A 156 -15.58 -0.20 -15.41
C MET A 156 -15.14 -1.01 -16.62
N ASP A 157 -16.05 -1.17 -17.60
CA ASP A 157 -15.71 -1.69 -18.92
C ASP A 157 -14.72 -0.75 -19.63
N PRO A 158 -13.49 -1.21 -19.96
CA PRO A 158 -12.48 -0.40 -20.62
C PRO A 158 -12.91 0.18 -21.98
N GLN A 159 -13.82 -0.50 -22.69
CA GLN A 159 -14.31 -0.11 -24.01
C GLN A 159 -15.47 0.89 -23.96
N ARG A 160 -16.08 1.08 -22.79
CA ARG A 160 -17.17 2.02 -22.59
C ARG A 160 -16.71 3.46 -22.87
N LYS A 161 -17.53 4.26 -23.52
CA LYS A 161 -17.22 5.69 -23.76
C LYS A 161 -17.32 6.48 -22.45
N VAL A 162 -16.40 7.45 -22.27
CA VAL A 162 -16.33 8.29 -21.08
C VAL A 162 -17.62 9.05 -20.84
N ASN A 163 -18.28 9.56 -21.88
CA ASN A 163 -19.59 10.25 -21.78
C ASN A 163 -20.74 9.37 -21.30
N GLN A 164 -20.57 8.05 -21.29
CA GLN A 164 -21.55 7.09 -20.77
C GLN A 164 -21.30 6.70 -19.30
N ILE A 165 -20.23 7.25 -18.72
CA ILE A 165 -19.91 7.07 -17.30
C ILE A 165 -20.77 8.05 -16.50
N HIS A 166 -21.89 7.56 -15.95
CA HIS A 166 -22.77 8.39 -15.14
C HIS A 166 -22.13 8.71 -13.79
N SER A 167 -22.31 9.94 -13.32
CA SER A 167 -21.81 10.46 -12.03
C SER A 167 -22.40 9.79 -10.79
N GLY A 168 -23.30 8.84 -10.93
CA GLY A 168 -23.93 8.09 -9.85
C GLY A 168 -23.05 7.07 -9.13
N GLY A 169 -21.83 6.79 -9.63
CA GLY A 169 -20.87 5.89 -9.00
C GLY A 169 -19.73 6.58 -8.23
N SER A 170 -19.79 7.88 -8.08
CA SER A 170 -18.70 8.70 -7.54
C SER A 170 -18.68 8.84 -6.02
N ALA A 171 -19.32 7.94 -5.29
CA ALA A 171 -19.10 7.89 -3.84
C ALA A 171 -17.64 7.48 -3.60
N GLY A 172 -16.82 8.47 -3.35
CA GLY A 172 -15.45 8.44 -2.88
C GLY A 172 -14.76 7.08 -2.99
N ALA A 173 -13.95 6.88 -4.00
CA ALA A 173 -13.05 5.76 -4.10
C ALA A 173 -12.05 5.79 -2.92
N ARG A 174 -12.51 5.42 -1.74
CA ARG A 174 -11.66 5.01 -0.63
C ARG A 174 -11.19 3.61 -0.97
N TRP A 175 -10.03 3.55 -1.53
CA TRP A 175 -9.35 2.32 -1.85
C TRP A 175 -8.94 1.64 -0.56
N SER A 176 -9.59 0.55 -0.20
CA SER A 176 -9.18 -0.32 0.90
C SER A 176 -8.66 -1.62 0.30
N CYS A 177 -7.37 -1.84 0.41
CA CYS A 177 -6.74 -3.15 0.18
C CYS A 177 -6.94 -4.06 1.38
#